data_89ff9da812c85319eb2bb9c2975d7595
#
_entry.id   89ff9da812c85319eb2bb9c2975d7595
#
_cell.length_a   1.000
_cell.length_b   1.000
_cell.length_c   1.000
_cell.angle_alpha   90.00
_cell.angle_beta   90.00
_cell.angle_gamma   90.00
#
_symmetry.space_group_name_H-M   'P 1'
#
loop_
_entity.id
_entity.type
_entity.pdbx_description
1 polymer ?
#
loop_
_entity_poly.entity_id
_entity_poly.type
_entity_poly.pdbx_seq_one_letter_code
_entity_poly.pdbx_strand_id
1 'polypeptide(L)'
;MNIGHIINQRRLFLGLTLEDVGNAVGVSKSTVKKWEDGYISNMKRDKISKLAKVLKISPVVLITGELEENSKDNSAESLTVLPSDKIFMRPLYDSVAAGIGAVADNTILTYIPTFISNSMEKDMYIWVNVQGDSMSPLIDDGSKILIRMQESVDSGQIAVVLIDNEEAVVKKVEYGNDFVTLISVNPYYPPRKFEGREVLRVRVVGVVKEVSKELQ
;
A
#
# COMPACT_ATOMS: atom_id res chain seq x y z
N MET A 1 20.96 12.36 3.40
CA MET A 1 21.63 11.15 3.99
C MET A 1 23.06 11.08 3.46
N ASN A 2 24.04 10.59 4.21
CA ASN A 2 25.44 10.52 3.71
C ASN A 2 25.57 9.35 2.72
N ILE A 3 26.10 9.61 1.51
CA ILE A 3 26.28 8.62 0.44
C ILE A 3 27.08 7.39 0.92
N GLY A 4 28.08 7.58 1.76
CA GLY A 4 28.85 6.49 2.34
C GLY A 4 27.99 5.53 3.17
N HIS A 5 27.04 6.05 3.92
CA HIS A 5 26.08 5.26 4.68
C HIS A 5 25.17 4.44 3.76
N ILE A 6 24.72 5.03 2.65
CA ILE A 6 23.90 4.32 1.64
C ILE A 6 24.68 3.15 1.05
N ILE A 7 25.96 3.36 0.67
CA ILE A 7 26.83 2.30 0.14
C ILE A 7 26.97 1.16 1.15
N ASN A 8 27.28 1.49 2.40
CA ASN A 8 27.47 0.50 3.47
C ASN A 8 26.20 -0.32 3.70
N GLN A 9 25.06 0.34 3.93
CA GLN A 9 23.78 -0.33 4.17
C GLN A 9 23.39 -1.23 3.00
N ARG A 10 23.55 -0.75 1.76
CA ARG A 10 23.15 -1.51 0.59
C ARG A 10 24.05 -2.73 0.35
N ARG A 11 25.36 -2.60 0.61
CA ARG A 11 26.29 -3.72 0.56
C ARG A 11 25.91 -4.80 1.57
N LEU A 12 25.68 -4.42 2.83
CA LEU A 12 25.27 -5.35 3.89
C LEU A 12 23.94 -6.03 3.58
N PHE A 13 22.98 -5.27 3.08
CA PHE A 13 21.67 -5.80 2.66
C PHE A 13 21.78 -6.88 1.58
N LEU A 14 22.75 -6.72 0.65
CA LEU A 14 23.02 -7.68 -0.42
C LEU A 14 23.95 -8.83 0.01
N GLY A 15 24.39 -8.87 1.27
CA GLY A 15 25.31 -9.88 1.80
C GLY A 15 26.71 -9.82 1.22
N LEU A 16 27.10 -8.67 0.61
CA LEU A 16 28.40 -8.51 -0.05
C LEU A 16 29.49 -8.10 0.93
N THR A 17 30.72 -8.63 0.75
CA THR A 17 31.90 -8.16 1.45
C THR A 17 32.50 -6.91 0.79
N LEU A 18 33.37 -6.18 1.50
CA LEU A 18 34.12 -5.07 0.90
C LEU A 18 35.00 -5.52 -0.29
N GLU A 19 35.42 -6.77 -0.26
CA GLU A 19 36.25 -7.38 -1.30
C GLU A 19 35.42 -7.72 -2.54
N ASP A 20 34.22 -8.24 -2.37
CA ASP A 20 33.29 -8.52 -3.47
C ASP A 20 32.97 -7.25 -4.26
N VAL A 21 32.62 -6.18 -3.54
CA VAL A 21 32.35 -4.88 -4.16
C VAL A 21 33.60 -4.32 -4.82
N GLY A 22 34.77 -4.41 -4.16
CA GLY A 22 36.04 -3.96 -4.70
C GLY A 22 36.40 -4.65 -6.00
N ASN A 23 36.29 -5.98 -6.05
CA ASN A 23 36.55 -6.78 -7.25
C ASN A 23 35.62 -6.44 -8.39
N ALA A 24 34.32 -6.33 -8.10
CA ALA A 24 33.29 -6.03 -9.12
C ALA A 24 33.42 -4.60 -9.71
N VAL A 25 33.85 -3.64 -8.92
CA VAL A 25 34.07 -2.24 -9.36
C VAL A 25 35.48 -2.04 -9.92
N GLY A 26 36.45 -2.95 -9.62
CA GLY A 26 37.84 -2.85 -10.02
C GLY A 26 38.60 -1.84 -9.16
N VAL A 27 38.45 -1.95 -7.82
CA VAL A 27 39.19 -1.16 -6.80
C VAL A 27 39.53 -2.03 -5.60
N SER A 28 40.45 -1.57 -4.75
CA SER A 28 40.78 -2.30 -3.53
C SER A 28 39.66 -2.21 -2.47
N LYS A 29 39.58 -3.22 -1.59
CA LYS A 29 38.65 -3.20 -0.45
C LYS A 29 38.82 -1.96 0.45
N SER A 30 40.05 -1.45 0.58
CA SER A 30 40.33 -0.22 1.34
C SER A 30 39.73 1.01 0.67
N THR A 31 39.60 1.02 -0.66
CA THR A 31 38.93 2.09 -1.41
C THR A 31 37.42 2.06 -1.15
N VAL A 32 36.83 0.85 -1.18
CA VAL A 32 35.37 0.70 -0.86
C VAL A 32 35.10 1.17 0.57
N LYS A 33 35.96 0.78 1.54
CA LYS A 33 35.85 1.22 2.93
C LYS A 33 35.90 2.76 3.05
N LYS A 34 36.85 3.42 2.34
CA LYS A 34 36.90 4.88 2.30
C LYS A 34 35.63 5.52 1.76
N TRP A 35 34.98 4.90 0.76
CA TRP A 35 33.71 5.38 0.24
C TRP A 35 32.59 5.26 1.28
N GLU A 36 32.55 4.15 2.02
CA GLU A 36 31.58 3.97 3.12
C GLU A 36 31.79 4.97 4.26
N ASP A 37 33.04 5.35 4.52
CA ASP A 37 33.42 6.34 5.53
C ASP A 37 33.21 7.80 5.07
N GLY A 38 32.70 8.02 3.84
CA GLY A 38 32.31 9.34 3.32
C GLY A 38 33.34 10.04 2.44
N TYR A 39 34.50 9.41 2.18
CA TYR A 39 35.53 9.98 1.29
C TYR A 39 35.23 9.71 -0.19
N ILE A 40 34.15 10.29 -0.71
CA ILE A 40 33.62 10.00 -2.05
C ILE A 40 34.05 11.05 -3.09
N SER A 41 34.59 12.18 -2.67
CA SER A 41 34.77 13.40 -3.49
C SER A 41 35.54 13.25 -4.81
N ASN A 42 36.14 12.11 -5.10
CA ASN A 42 36.92 11.84 -6.32
C ASN A 42 36.53 10.53 -7.03
N MET A 43 35.30 10.06 -6.88
CA MET A 43 34.87 8.84 -7.57
C MET A 43 34.64 9.13 -9.06
N LYS A 44 35.44 8.47 -9.93
CA LYS A 44 35.28 8.62 -11.39
C LYS A 44 33.91 8.09 -11.84
N ARG A 45 33.34 8.68 -12.89
CA ARG A 45 32.01 8.33 -13.42
C ARG A 45 31.87 6.84 -13.76
N ASP A 46 32.93 6.22 -14.31
CA ASP A 46 32.94 4.78 -14.61
C ASP A 46 32.80 3.91 -13.36
N LYS A 47 33.37 4.35 -12.23
CA LYS A 47 33.26 3.66 -10.94
C LYS A 47 31.88 3.84 -10.31
N ILE A 48 31.26 5.02 -10.46
CA ILE A 48 29.90 5.28 -10.01
C ILE A 48 28.93 4.32 -10.70
N SER A 49 29.02 4.20 -12.04
CA SER A 49 28.15 3.29 -12.81
C SER A 49 28.32 1.82 -12.43
N LYS A 50 29.58 1.36 -12.22
CA LYS A 50 29.85 -0.01 -11.77
C LYS A 50 29.36 -0.26 -10.35
N LEU A 51 29.61 0.67 -9.43
CA LEU A 51 29.16 0.59 -8.04
C LEU A 51 27.63 0.55 -7.94
N ALA A 52 26.94 1.42 -8.69
CA ALA A 52 25.50 1.45 -8.77
C ALA A 52 24.92 0.10 -9.25
N LYS A 53 25.54 -0.50 -10.28
CA LYS A 53 25.15 -1.85 -10.76
C LYS A 53 25.34 -2.94 -9.69
N VAL A 54 26.47 -2.95 -9.02
CA VAL A 54 26.81 -3.95 -7.99
C VAL A 54 25.87 -3.83 -6.80
N LEU A 55 25.57 -2.61 -6.37
CA LEU A 55 24.69 -2.32 -5.25
C LEU A 55 23.20 -2.34 -5.63
N LYS A 56 22.86 -2.51 -6.91
CA LYS A 56 21.50 -2.47 -7.45
C LYS A 56 20.74 -1.20 -7.03
N ILE A 57 21.37 -0.04 -7.22
CA ILE A 57 20.80 1.28 -6.96
C ILE A 57 20.99 2.20 -8.18
N SER A 58 20.20 3.29 -8.26
CA SER A 58 20.41 4.29 -9.33
C SER A 58 21.75 4.99 -9.17
N PRO A 59 22.50 5.23 -10.28
CA PRO A 59 23.72 6.06 -10.22
C PRO A 59 23.46 7.46 -9.66
N VAL A 60 22.25 8.00 -9.83
CA VAL A 60 21.85 9.31 -9.32
C VAL A 60 21.92 9.35 -7.80
N VAL A 61 21.49 8.28 -7.12
CA VAL A 61 21.59 8.15 -5.65
C VAL A 61 23.03 8.30 -5.14
N LEU A 62 24.01 7.78 -5.89
CA LEU A 62 25.43 7.92 -5.56
C LEU A 62 26.00 9.31 -5.86
N ILE A 63 25.27 10.17 -6.59
CA ILE A 63 25.69 11.53 -6.93
C ILE A 63 25.00 12.54 -5.99
N THR A 64 23.70 12.38 -5.73
CA THR A 64 22.89 13.34 -4.96
C THR A 64 22.83 13.02 -3.48
N GLY A 65 23.03 11.75 -3.10
CA GLY A 65 22.81 11.28 -1.72
C GLY A 65 21.33 11.20 -1.33
N GLU A 66 20.42 11.44 -2.27
CA GLU A 66 18.98 11.35 -2.08
C GLU A 66 18.48 10.03 -2.66
N LEU A 67 17.79 9.24 -1.86
CA LEU A 67 16.96 8.16 -2.36
C LEU A 67 15.75 8.82 -3.01
N GLU A 68 15.71 8.88 -4.34
CA GLU A 68 14.59 9.47 -5.07
C GLU A 68 13.29 8.74 -4.70
N GLU A 69 12.45 9.42 -3.96
CA GLU A 69 11.01 9.27 -4.06
C GLU A 69 10.57 10.10 -5.27
N ASN A 70 10.23 9.41 -6.36
CA ASN A 70 9.66 9.95 -7.61
C ASN A 70 10.57 10.81 -8.52
N SER A 71 11.03 10.21 -9.61
CA SER A 71 11.08 10.89 -10.90
C SER A 71 10.56 9.97 -11.99
N LYS A 72 9.44 10.41 -12.59
CA LYS A 72 8.98 9.94 -13.90
C LYS A 72 10.02 10.35 -14.93
N ASP A 73 10.71 9.40 -15.51
CA ASP A 73 11.28 9.58 -16.83
C ASP A 73 11.21 8.29 -17.63
N ASN A 74 10.60 8.46 -18.79
CA ASN A 74 10.32 7.45 -19.79
C ASN A 74 11.62 6.96 -20.44
N SER A 75 11.97 5.70 -20.25
CA SER A 75 12.48 4.84 -21.33
C SER A 75 12.63 3.40 -20.84
N ALA A 76 11.90 2.50 -21.51
CA ALA A 76 12.05 1.05 -21.60
C ALA A 76 12.02 0.23 -20.31
N GLU A 77 10.88 -0.44 -20.09
CA GLU A 77 10.71 -1.70 -19.33
C GLU A 77 11.47 -1.78 -17.99
N SER A 78 11.18 -0.88 -17.09
CA SER A 78 11.37 -1.12 -15.68
C SER A 78 10.18 -1.92 -15.15
N LEU A 79 10.32 -3.23 -15.12
CA LEU A 79 9.49 -4.05 -14.25
C LEU A 79 9.64 -3.46 -12.85
N THR A 80 8.63 -2.71 -12.41
CA THR A 80 8.56 -2.18 -11.04
C THR A 80 8.33 -3.38 -10.13
N VAL A 81 9.42 -4.02 -9.70
CA VAL A 81 9.33 -5.06 -8.69
C VAL A 81 8.82 -4.38 -7.43
N LEU A 82 7.58 -4.64 -7.07
CA LEU A 82 7.02 -4.19 -5.81
C LEU A 82 7.96 -4.62 -4.68
N PRO A 83 8.35 -3.71 -3.76
CA PRO A 83 9.23 -4.07 -2.67
C PRO A 83 8.57 -5.18 -1.85
N SER A 84 9.24 -6.32 -1.75
CA SER A 84 8.72 -7.52 -1.06
C SER A 84 8.45 -7.28 0.42
N ASP A 85 9.11 -6.30 1.02
CA ASP A 85 8.92 -5.85 2.41
C ASP A 85 7.60 -5.06 2.63
N LYS A 86 6.91 -4.71 1.54
CA LYS A 86 5.60 -4.03 1.56
C LYS A 86 4.43 -4.91 1.12
N ILE A 87 4.69 -6.20 0.87
CA ILE A 87 3.63 -7.17 0.57
C ILE A 87 3.30 -7.94 1.84
N PHE A 88 2.07 -7.82 2.30
CA PHE A 88 1.57 -8.47 3.50
C PHE A 88 0.40 -9.41 3.17
N MET A 89 0.37 -10.56 3.81
CA MET A 89 -0.77 -11.48 3.72
C MET A 89 -1.92 -10.92 4.55
N ARG A 90 -3.01 -10.49 3.90
CA ARG A 90 -4.18 -9.93 4.59
C ARG A 90 -5.36 -10.89 4.53
N PRO A 91 -6.11 -11.04 5.65
CA PRO A 91 -7.21 -11.98 5.70
C PRO A 91 -8.35 -11.55 4.77
N LEU A 92 -8.96 -12.52 4.09
CA LEU A 92 -10.21 -12.39 3.37
C LEU A 92 -11.34 -12.97 4.22
N TYR A 93 -12.36 -12.18 4.46
CA TYR A 93 -13.58 -12.57 5.15
C TYR A 93 -14.75 -12.72 4.16
N ASP A 94 -15.67 -13.60 4.47
CA ASP A 94 -16.88 -13.80 3.66
C ASP A 94 -17.81 -12.60 3.67
N SER A 95 -17.87 -11.88 4.77
CA SER A 95 -18.69 -10.67 4.92
C SER A 95 -18.03 -9.66 5.85
N VAL A 96 -18.49 -8.40 5.78
CA VAL A 96 -18.04 -7.32 6.67
C VAL A 96 -18.34 -7.66 8.13
N ALA A 97 -19.51 -8.22 8.41
CA ALA A 97 -19.90 -8.59 9.77
C ALA A 97 -18.95 -9.62 10.39
N ALA A 98 -18.43 -10.54 9.58
CA ALA A 98 -17.45 -11.53 9.98
C ALA A 98 -16.08 -10.90 10.30
N GLY A 99 -15.67 -9.86 9.56
CA GLY A 99 -14.36 -9.19 9.74
C GLY A 99 -14.30 -8.20 10.90
N ILE A 100 -15.46 -7.76 11.43
CA ILE A 100 -15.55 -6.72 12.47
C ILE A 100 -16.03 -7.26 13.81
N GLY A 101 -16.72 -8.41 13.80
CA GLY A 101 -17.30 -9.02 14.99
C GLY A 101 -16.26 -9.69 15.89
N ALA A 102 -16.51 -9.68 17.20
CA ALA A 102 -15.68 -10.32 18.23
C ALA A 102 -15.63 -11.87 18.17
N VAL A 103 -16.16 -12.49 17.10
CA VAL A 103 -16.22 -13.95 16.90
C VAL A 103 -15.32 -14.32 15.71
N ALA A 104 -14.07 -13.90 15.78
CA ALA A 104 -13.23 -13.63 14.62
C ALA A 104 -12.48 -14.86 14.02
N ASP A 105 -12.28 -15.95 14.72
CA ASP A 105 -11.32 -16.96 14.25
C ASP A 105 -11.86 -17.98 13.23
N ASN A 106 -13.16 -18.12 13.07
CA ASN A 106 -13.74 -19.17 12.22
C ASN A 106 -14.23 -18.68 10.84
N THR A 107 -14.01 -17.43 10.47
CA THR A 107 -14.59 -16.81 9.27
C THR A 107 -13.56 -16.33 8.26
N ILE A 108 -12.26 -16.51 8.50
CA ILE A 108 -11.22 -16.22 7.52
C ILE A 108 -11.25 -17.30 6.43
N LEU A 109 -11.54 -16.92 5.20
CA LEU A 109 -11.58 -17.83 4.05
C LEU A 109 -10.17 -18.15 3.56
N THR A 110 -9.33 -17.13 3.44
CA THR A 110 -7.95 -17.24 2.97
C THR A 110 -7.17 -15.97 3.27
N TYR A 111 -5.90 -15.92 2.86
CA TYR A 111 -5.06 -14.73 2.92
C TYR A 111 -4.66 -14.29 1.52
N ILE A 112 -4.76 -12.99 1.25
CA ILE A 112 -4.42 -12.38 -0.04
C ILE A 112 -3.15 -11.54 0.11
N PRO A 113 -2.11 -11.74 -0.77
CA PRO A 113 -0.95 -10.87 -0.80
C PRO A 113 -1.38 -9.45 -1.21
N THR A 114 -1.09 -8.49 -0.35
CA THR A 114 -1.57 -7.11 -0.49
C THR A 114 -0.41 -6.15 -0.36
N PHE A 115 -0.27 -5.22 -1.31
CA PHE A 115 0.72 -4.16 -1.22
C PHE A 115 0.22 -3.06 -0.29
N ILE A 116 0.99 -2.75 0.77
CA ILE A 116 0.68 -1.71 1.74
C ILE A 116 1.91 -0.82 1.88
N SER A 117 1.81 0.42 1.42
CA SER A 117 2.91 1.39 1.39
C SER A 117 3.44 1.72 2.79
N ASN A 118 2.55 1.86 3.78
CA ASN A 118 2.90 2.09 5.17
C ASN A 118 2.79 0.78 5.98
N SER A 119 3.91 0.12 6.21
CA SER A 119 3.98 -1.16 6.93
C SER A 119 3.45 -1.10 8.37
N MET A 120 3.43 0.09 8.99
CA MET A 120 2.88 0.27 10.34
C MET A 120 1.35 0.13 10.37
N GLU A 121 0.68 0.34 9.24
CA GLU A 121 -0.78 0.25 9.11
C GLU A 121 -1.24 -1.11 8.58
N LYS A 122 -0.33 -2.06 8.34
CA LYS A 122 -0.65 -3.35 7.72
C LYS A 122 -1.86 -4.05 8.36
N ASP A 123 -1.96 -4.00 9.69
CA ASP A 123 -3.01 -4.70 10.43
C ASP A 123 -4.37 -4.00 10.38
N MET A 124 -4.43 -2.80 9.81
CA MET A 124 -5.67 -2.08 9.55
C MET A 124 -6.36 -2.50 8.24
N TYR A 125 -5.72 -3.35 7.43
CA TYR A 125 -6.26 -3.76 6.13
C TYR A 125 -6.83 -5.16 6.17
N ILE A 126 -8.04 -5.32 5.64
CA ILE A 126 -8.71 -6.61 5.46
C ILE A 126 -9.36 -6.66 4.06
N TRP A 127 -9.49 -7.88 3.53
CA TRP A 127 -10.30 -8.16 2.36
C TRP A 127 -11.66 -8.69 2.77
N VAL A 128 -12.70 -8.33 2.00
CA VAL A 128 -14.08 -8.78 2.24
C VAL A 128 -14.75 -9.08 0.90
N ASN A 129 -15.53 -10.15 0.83
CA ASN A 129 -16.41 -10.42 -0.29
C ASN A 129 -17.61 -9.46 -0.26
N VAL A 130 -18.01 -8.97 -1.43
CA VAL A 130 -19.16 -8.12 -1.61
C VAL A 130 -20.34 -8.97 -2.10
N GLN A 131 -21.50 -8.75 -1.50
CA GLN A 131 -22.77 -9.34 -1.93
C GLN A 131 -23.71 -8.23 -2.38
N GLY A 132 -24.38 -8.45 -3.52
CA GLY A 132 -25.31 -7.51 -4.11
C GLY A 132 -24.68 -6.54 -5.10
N ASP A 133 -25.53 -5.88 -5.86
CA ASP A 133 -25.18 -5.08 -7.05
C ASP A 133 -25.36 -3.57 -6.85
N SER A 134 -25.62 -3.13 -5.63
CA SER A 134 -25.91 -1.71 -5.34
C SER A 134 -24.79 -0.74 -5.68
N MET A 135 -23.57 -1.24 -5.81
CA MET A 135 -22.38 -0.45 -6.19
C MET A 135 -21.90 -0.76 -7.61
N SER A 136 -22.65 -1.55 -8.38
CA SER A 136 -22.36 -1.84 -9.78
C SER A 136 -22.51 -0.58 -10.65
N PRO A 137 -21.67 -0.40 -11.70
CA PRO A 137 -20.66 -1.32 -12.22
C PRO A 137 -19.28 -1.15 -11.55
N LEU A 138 -19.16 -0.30 -10.55
CA LEU A 138 -17.87 -0.03 -9.89
C LEU A 138 -17.42 -1.22 -9.04
N ILE A 139 -18.35 -1.75 -8.24
CA ILE A 139 -18.16 -2.94 -7.42
C ILE A 139 -19.35 -3.85 -7.71
N ASP A 140 -19.09 -4.98 -8.37
CA ASP A 140 -20.13 -5.95 -8.72
C ASP A 140 -20.29 -7.01 -7.63
N ASP A 141 -21.40 -7.72 -7.71
CA ASP A 141 -21.63 -8.89 -6.85
C ASP A 141 -20.49 -9.92 -7.00
N GLY A 142 -20.05 -10.51 -5.88
CA GLY A 142 -18.89 -11.44 -5.84
C GLY A 142 -17.51 -10.77 -5.92
N SER A 143 -17.42 -9.45 -6.08
CA SER A 143 -16.13 -8.73 -6.00
C SER A 143 -15.53 -8.84 -4.61
N LYS A 144 -14.19 -8.75 -4.54
CA LYS A 144 -13.45 -8.61 -3.29
C LYS A 144 -13.01 -7.16 -3.12
N ILE A 145 -13.22 -6.57 -1.96
CA ILE A 145 -12.78 -5.20 -1.64
C ILE A 145 -11.72 -5.22 -0.54
N LEU A 146 -10.67 -4.42 -0.74
CA LEU A 146 -9.70 -4.11 0.30
C LEU A 146 -10.19 -2.92 1.11
N ILE A 147 -10.35 -3.11 2.40
CA ILE A 147 -10.82 -2.10 3.34
C ILE A 147 -9.64 -1.69 4.23
N ARG A 148 -9.39 -0.38 4.36
CA ARG A 148 -8.59 0.15 5.47
C ARG A 148 -9.54 0.53 6.60
N MET A 149 -9.44 -0.16 7.71
CA MET A 149 -10.27 0.07 8.89
C MET A 149 -9.98 1.44 9.50
N GLN A 150 -11.00 2.26 9.67
CA GLN A 150 -10.94 3.59 10.28
C GLN A 150 -12.34 4.05 10.65
N GLU A 151 -12.46 4.90 11.67
CA GLU A 151 -13.74 5.34 12.24
C GLU A 151 -14.40 6.49 11.45
N SER A 152 -13.70 7.09 10.51
CA SER A 152 -14.20 8.21 9.71
C SER A 152 -13.68 8.15 8.27
N VAL A 153 -14.43 8.76 7.35
CA VAL A 153 -14.07 8.93 5.93
C VAL A 153 -14.41 10.34 5.48
N ASP A 154 -13.75 10.80 4.43
CA ASP A 154 -14.10 12.09 3.82
C ASP A 154 -15.38 11.97 3.00
N SER A 155 -16.10 13.11 2.87
CA SER A 155 -17.29 13.17 2.01
C SER A 155 -16.93 12.82 0.57
N GLY A 156 -17.74 11.94 -0.03
CA GLY A 156 -17.54 11.43 -1.37
C GLY A 156 -16.72 10.13 -1.46
N GLN A 157 -16.13 9.65 -0.38
CA GLN A 157 -15.41 8.37 -0.37
C GLN A 157 -16.36 7.18 -0.33
N ILE A 158 -15.90 6.06 -0.91
CA ILE A 158 -16.58 4.77 -0.79
C ILE A 158 -16.12 4.10 0.49
N ALA A 159 -17.06 3.77 1.33
CA ALA A 159 -16.82 3.19 2.63
C ALA A 159 -17.71 1.99 2.91
N VAL A 160 -17.24 1.16 3.81
CA VAL A 160 -18.07 0.19 4.49
C VAL A 160 -18.65 0.85 5.73
N VAL A 161 -19.94 0.79 5.88
CA VAL A 161 -20.66 1.33 7.03
C VAL A 161 -21.58 0.28 7.64
N LEU A 162 -21.76 0.35 8.95
CA LEU A 162 -22.76 -0.40 9.68
C LEU A 162 -23.94 0.51 10.01
N ILE A 163 -25.14 0.03 9.76
CA ILE A 163 -26.39 0.67 10.14
C ILE A 163 -26.96 -0.14 11.30
N ASP A 164 -27.26 0.54 12.40
CA ASP A 164 -27.76 -0.06 13.66
C ASP A 164 -26.85 -1.16 14.22
N ASN A 165 -25.56 -1.19 13.83
CA ASN A 165 -24.59 -2.27 14.11
C ASN A 165 -24.96 -3.66 13.57
N GLU A 166 -25.95 -3.76 12.69
CA GLU A 166 -26.48 -5.01 12.13
C GLU A 166 -26.26 -5.11 10.61
N GLU A 167 -26.66 -4.09 9.87
CA GLU A 167 -26.60 -4.07 8.41
C GLU A 167 -25.27 -3.47 7.94
N ALA A 168 -24.39 -4.31 7.39
CA ALA A 168 -23.15 -3.86 6.78
C ALA A 168 -23.36 -3.58 5.28
N VAL A 169 -23.06 -2.35 4.83
CA VAL A 169 -23.23 -1.94 3.44
C VAL A 169 -21.99 -1.22 2.91
N VAL A 170 -21.74 -1.34 1.60
CA VAL A 170 -20.74 -0.55 0.88
C VAL A 170 -21.47 0.58 0.16
N LYS A 171 -21.13 1.82 0.45
CA LYS A 171 -21.76 3.01 -0.14
C LYS A 171 -20.77 4.15 -0.29
N LYS A 172 -21.07 5.08 -1.19
CA LYS A 172 -20.47 6.41 -1.18
C LYS A 172 -21.08 7.20 -0.04
N VAL A 173 -20.26 7.76 0.83
CA VAL A 173 -20.71 8.52 2.01
C VAL A 173 -20.62 10.01 1.71
N GLU A 174 -21.71 10.73 1.90
CA GLU A 174 -21.75 12.19 1.82
C GLU A 174 -22.25 12.79 3.13
N TYR A 175 -21.51 13.77 3.63
CA TYR A 175 -21.86 14.48 4.86
C TYR A 175 -22.42 15.86 4.56
N GLY A 176 -23.47 16.25 5.29
CA GLY A 176 -23.94 17.62 5.42
C GLY A 176 -23.78 18.12 6.85
N ASN A 177 -24.39 19.27 7.17
CA ASN A 177 -24.23 19.90 8.48
C ASN A 177 -24.79 19.02 9.63
N ASP A 178 -25.89 18.32 9.40
CA ASP A 178 -26.61 17.50 10.38
C ASP A 178 -27.13 16.18 9.80
N PHE A 179 -26.60 15.76 8.64
CA PHE A 179 -27.02 14.53 7.98
C PHE A 179 -25.85 13.75 7.37
N VAL A 180 -26.08 12.46 7.18
CA VAL A 180 -25.25 11.55 6.38
C VAL A 180 -26.13 10.95 5.29
N THR A 181 -25.65 10.94 4.06
CA THR A 181 -26.30 10.26 2.94
C THR A 181 -25.43 9.10 2.46
N LEU A 182 -26.02 7.92 2.38
CA LEU A 182 -25.42 6.73 1.80
C LEU A 182 -25.92 6.57 0.37
N ILE A 183 -25.01 6.69 -0.59
CA ILE A 183 -25.34 6.73 -2.02
C ILE A 183 -24.82 5.46 -2.69
N SER A 184 -25.69 4.78 -3.41
CA SER A 184 -25.35 3.67 -4.30
C SER A 184 -24.78 4.19 -5.62
N VAL A 185 -23.89 3.46 -6.25
CA VAL A 185 -23.45 3.74 -7.62
C VAL A 185 -24.52 3.30 -8.62
N ASN A 186 -25.18 2.17 -8.34
CA ASN A 186 -26.29 1.67 -9.13
C ASN A 186 -27.54 2.54 -8.91
N PRO A 187 -28.05 3.23 -9.96
CA PRO A 187 -29.18 4.16 -9.83
C PRO A 187 -30.53 3.51 -9.47
N TYR A 188 -30.62 2.18 -9.56
CA TYR A 188 -31.81 1.46 -9.11
C TYR A 188 -31.98 1.48 -7.58
N TYR A 189 -30.92 1.85 -6.84
CA TYR A 189 -30.92 1.92 -5.39
C TYR A 189 -30.94 3.40 -4.96
N PRO A 190 -32.06 3.90 -4.44
CA PRO A 190 -32.14 5.30 -4.01
C PRO A 190 -31.20 5.59 -2.85
N PRO A 191 -30.70 6.84 -2.74
CA PRO A 191 -29.91 7.25 -1.59
C PRO A 191 -30.68 7.12 -0.28
N ARG A 192 -29.99 6.68 0.77
CA ARG A 192 -30.53 6.62 2.14
C ARG A 192 -29.96 7.78 2.93
N LYS A 193 -30.82 8.69 3.39
CA LYS A 193 -30.45 9.86 4.17
C LYS A 193 -30.81 9.65 5.64
N PHE A 194 -29.87 9.97 6.52
CA PHE A 194 -30.00 9.91 7.97
C PHE A 194 -29.79 11.32 8.51
N GLU A 195 -30.77 11.88 9.25
CA GLU A 195 -30.76 13.27 9.72
C GLU A 195 -30.85 13.36 11.26
N GLY A 196 -30.23 14.38 11.83
CA GLY A 196 -30.26 14.64 13.26
C GLY A 196 -29.78 13.43 14.08
N ARG A 197 -30.67 12.88 14.92
CA ARG A 197 -30.34 11.73 15.78
C ARG A 197 -30.13 10.43 15.02
N GLU A 198 -30.68 10.32 13.82
CA GLU A 198 -30.50 9.11 13.00
C GLU A 198 -29.06 8.94 12.49
N VAL A 199 -28.27 10.01 12.43
CA VAL A 199 -26.85 9.94 12.10
C VAL A 199 -26.10 8.95 12.99
N LEU A 200 -26.50 8.83 14.26
CA LEU A 200 -25.88 7.91 15.22
C LEU A 200 -26.11 6.43 14.91
N ARG A 201 -27.03 6.11 14.00
CA ARG A 201 -27.28 4.75 13.52
C ARG A 201 -26.23 4.30 12.49
N VAL A 202 -25.48 5.25 11.91
CA VAL A 202 -24.48 5.00 10.87
C VAL A 202 -23.08 5.04 11.47
N ARG A 203 -22.37 3.92 11.43
CA ARG A 203 -21.00 3.81 11.89
C ARG A 203 -20.07 3.43 10.75
N VAL A 204 -19.05 4.22 10.53
CA VAL A 204 -17.99 3.88 9.55
C VAL A 204 -17.15 2.75 10.08
N VAL A 205 -16.87 1.77 9.23
CA VAL A 205 -15.98 0.64 9.49
C VAL A 205 -14.62 0.88 8.87
N GLY A 206 -14.61 1.43 7.67
CA GLY A 206 -13.40 1.73 6.94
C GLY A 206 -13.65 2.20 5.52
N VAL A 207 -12.58 2.70 4.90
CA VAL A 207 -12.60 3.17 3.51
C VAL A 207 -12.19 2.04 2.57
N VAL A 208 -12.87 1.94 1.42
CA VAL A 208 -12.50 1.01 0.34
C VAL A 208 -11.28 1.56 -0.40
N LYS A 209 -10.22 0.78 -0.51
CA LYS A 209 -8.96 1.14 -1.14
C LYS A 209 -8.76 0.49 -2.50
N GLU A 210 -9.25 -0.73 -2.67
CA GLU A 210 -9.06 -1.53 -3.87
C GLU A 210 -10.27 -2.42 -4.11
N VAL A 211 -10.55 -2.71 -5.37
CA VAL A 211 -11.56 -3.67 -5.81
C VAL A 211 -10.90 -4.70 -6.70
N SER A 212 -11.07 -5.97 -6.36
CA SER A 212 -10.64 -7.10 -7.18
C SER A 212 -11.87 -7.83 -7.73
N LYS A 213 -11.93 -7.98 -9.05
CA LYS A 213 -13.01 -8.69 -9.75
C LYS A 213 -12.43 -9.91 -10.44
N GLU A 214 -13.10 -11.03 -10.37
CA GLU A 214 -12.80 -12.19 -11.21
C GLU A 214 -13.52 -12.03 -12.54
N LEU A 215 -12.79 -12.15 -13.65
CA LEU A 215 -13.40 -12.18 -14.97
C LEU A 215 -14.04 -13.55 -15.19
N GLN A 216 -15.32 -13.55 -15.52
CA GLN A 216 -16.06 -14.74 -15.93
C GLN A 216 -15.86 -15.04 -17.40
#